data_51fd1373cfc8c488f50b77674ec2f3a8
#
_entry.id   51fd1373cfc8c488f50b77674ec2f3a8
#
_cell.length_a   1.000
_cell.length_b   1.000
_cell.length_c   1.000
_cell.angle_alpha   90.00
_cell.angle_beta   90.00
_cell.angle_gamma   90.00
#
_symmetry.space_group_name_H-M   'P 1'
#
loop_
_entity.id
_entity.type
_entity.pdbx_description
1 polymer ?
#
loop_
_entity_poly.entity_id
_entity_poly.type
_entity_poly.pdbx_seq_one_letter_code
_entity_poly.pdbx_strand_id
1 'polypeptide(L)'
;MFENIIGQRETIRALSNELAEGRFPRAVLFAGPAYSGKLSTALEVARALCCREGRGEWSCECSSCRVHKELAHPYTVLAGPRYSDVEIAASADALLRNPRQATRYLFIRAVRKLTRRFDPSISDADESRVKAAQGKVAQVEELLLDLLPQTELPPERELADLAAAVIEGCAQIIEAGRIDAIGVGQVRMLSAWAHGTADSKRIAILENADRMLDSARNALLKLLEEPPEGVHLVLLTTRRSAIIPTVLSRLRPYAFAQRSPTEEAEVLAKIFREPGQGRSLRGYFLAWKQINAESLAGLSRLFVERLLEPNGSTDILEELAELFASRKNQKEAAASFLEELGFRLRELLRGAPGGGQPLAAVPLHTLEQWSGVVRESLGKLELNISPPSVVEALFLRMCEIRGAEGAQGSEGAP
;
A
#
# COMPACT_ATOMS: atom_id res chain seq x y z
N MET A 1 -3.85 20.69 10.69
CA MET A 1 -3.79 20.18 9.28
C MET A 1 -3.91 18.67 9.16
N PHE A 2 -3.36 17.91 10.09
CA PHE A 2 -3.24 16.45 10.00
C PHE A 2 -3.99 15.73 11.14
N GLU A 3 -5.12 16.27 11.58
CA GLU A 3 -5.89 15.78 12.75
C GLU A 3 -6.36 14.33 12.58
N ASN A 4 -6.50 13.87 11.34
CA ASN A 4 -6.89 12.51 10.97
C ASN A 4 -5.71 11.56 10.72
N ILE A 5 -4.46 12.03 10.91
CA ILE A 5 -3.27 11.20 10.80
C ILE A 5 -2.80 10.77 12.19
N ILE A 6 -2.87 9.47 12.45
CA ILE A 6 -2.47 8.88 13.73
C ILE A 6 -1.01 8.44 13.65
N GLY A 7 -0.23 8.79 14.67
CA GLY A 7 1.21 8.54 14.71
C GLY A 7 2.02 9.52 13.85
N GLN A 8 3.26 9.15 13.49
CA GLN A 8 4.15 9.89 12.59
C GLN A 8 4.51 11.32 13.05
N ARG A 9 4.61 11.54 14.36
CA ARG A 9 4.71 12.87 14.98
C ARG A 9 5.80 13.75 14.40
N GLU A 10 7.00 13.21 14.18
CA GLU A 10 8.14 13.97 13.64
C GLU A 10 7.90 14.39 12.19
N THR A 11 7.48 13.45 11.35
CA THR A 11 7.18 13.71 9.94
C THR A 11 6.04 14.69 9.79
N ILE A 12 4.95 14.53 10.55
CA ILE A 12 3.81 15.45 10.54
C ILE A 12 4.21 16.86 10.99
N ARG A 13 5.06 16.97 12.03
CA ARG A 13 5.56 18.27 12.50
C ARG A 13 6.39 18.96 11.42
N ALA A 14 7.30 18.25 10.75
CA ALA A 14 8.10 18.80 9.66
C ALA A 14 7.21 19.30 8.50
N LEU A 15 6.27 18.44 8.04
CA LEU A 15 5.32 18.79 6.98
C LEU A 15 4.44 20.00 7.34
N SER A 16 3.94 20.06 8.59
CA SER A 16 3.13 21.16 9.07
C SER A 16 3.87 22.50 9.03
N ASN A 17 5.14 22.52 9.47
CA ASN A 17 5.96 23.71 9.46
C ASN A 17 6.22 24.18 8.02
N GLU A 18 6.64 23.27 7.13
CA GLU A 18 6.94 23.61 5.73
C GLU A 18 5.70 24.10 4.97
N LEU A 19 4.51 23.54 5.24
CA LEU A 19 3.25 24.00 4.68
C LEU A 19 2.84 25.38 5.21
N ALA A 20 2.97 25.60 6.52
CA ALA A 20 2.64 26.88 7.15
C ALA A 20 3.53 28.01 6.67
N GLU A 21 4.80 27.74 6.39
CA GLU A 21 5.79 28.66 5.88
C GLU A 21 5.75 28.82 4.34
N GLY A 22 4.88 28.08 3.64
CA GLY A 22 4.78 28.09 2.19
C GLY A 22 6.02 27.51 1.48
N ARG A 23 6.85 26.75 2.18
CA ARG A 23 8.13 26.19 1.70
C ARG A 23 8.07 24.69 1.40
N PHE A 24 6.87 24.11 1.26
CA PHE A 24 6.74 22.71 0.93
C PHE A 24 7.42 22.39 -0.41
N PRO A 25 8.34 21.39 -0.46
CA PRO A 25 9.11 21.07 -1.66
C PRO A 25 8.24 20.63 -2.84
N ARG A 26 8.71 20.91 -4.06
CA ARG A 26 7.98 20.50 -5.28
C ARG A 26 8.04 19.00 -5.57
N ALA A 27 9.07 18.30 -5.10
CA ALA A 27 9.23 16.88 -5.28
C ALA A 27 9.66 16.21 -3.96
N VAL A 28 8.84 15.27 -3.47
CA VAL A 28 9.04 14.62 -2.17
C VAL A 28 8.90 13.10 -2.27
N LEU A 29 9.58 12.38 -1.39
CA LEU A 29 9.48 10.95 -1.22
C LEU A 29 8.98 10.61 0.18
N PHE A 30 7.81 9.98 0.30
CA PHE A 30 7.33 9.39 1.54
C PHE A 30 7.72 7.91 1.58
N ALA A 31 8.68 7.56 2.41
CA ALA A 31 9.22 6.20 2.49
C ALA A 31 8.96 5.59 3.87
N GLY A 32 8.53 4.35 3.93
CA GLY A 32 8.27 3.62 5.18
C GLY A 32 7.40 2.38 4.97
N PRO A 33 7.15 1.59 6.03
CA PRO A 33 6.43 0.33 5.93
C PRO A 33 4.99 0.50 5.43
N ALA A 34 4.36 -0.62 5.05
CA ALA A 34 2.93 -0.64 4.76
C ALA A 34 2.11 -0.15 5.97
N TYR A 35 0.92 0.34 5.73
CA TYR A 35 -0.01 0.84 6.76
C TYR A 35 0.53 2.01 7.63
N SER A 36 1.67 2.60 7.32
CA SER A 36 2.23 3.75 8.07
C SER A 36 1.51 5.09 7.84
N GLY A 37 0.55 5.16 6.90
CA GLY A 37 -0.26 6.35 6.64
C GLY A 37 0.29 7.28 5.56
N LYS A 38 1.28 6.85 4.76
CA LYS A 38 1.89 7.65 3.68
C LYS A 38 0.88 8.27 2.73
N LEU A 39 -0.04 7.47 2.17
CA LEU A 39 -1.05 7.98 1.24
C LEU A 39 -2.02 8.95 1.93
N SER A 40 -2.50 8.61 3.13
CA SER A 40 -3.38 9.50 3.88
C SER A 40 -2.72 10.87 4.13
N THR A 41 -1.43 10.87 4.50
CA THR A 41 -0.65 12.09 4.68
C THR A 41 -0.47 12.86 3.36
N ALA A 42 -0.18 12.17 2.25
CA ALA A 42 -0.05 12.80 0.94
C ALA A 42 -1.36 13.48 0.50
N LEU A 43 -2.50 12.85 0.75
CA LEU A 43 -3.82 13.42 0.47
C LEU A 43 -4.13 14.65 1.35
N GLU A 44 -3.69 14.65 2.61
CA GLU A 44 -3.84 15.82 3.48
C GLU A 44 -2.89 16.97 3.10
N VAL A 45 -1.67 16.66 2.66
CA VAL A 45 -0.76 17.64 2.06
C VAL A 45 -1.41 18.28 0.82
N ALA A 46 -1.99 17.46 -0.07
CA ALA A 46 -2.68 17.96 -1.25
C ALA A 46 -3.84 18.90 -0.88
N ARG A 47 -4.66 18.51 0.11
CA ARG A 47 -5.76 19.32 0.60
C ARG A 47 -5.27 20.65 1.21
N ALA A 48 -4.21 20.60 2.02
CA ALA A 48 -3.63 21.79 2.64
C ALA A 48 -3.05 22.76 1.61
N LEU A 49 -2.33 22.26 0.60
CA LEU A 49 -1.74 23.06 -0.49
C LEU A 49 -2.79 23.76 -1.35
N CYS A 50 -3.96 23.13 -1.55
CA CYS A 50 -5.07 23.66 -2.36
C CYS A 50 -6.11 24.42 -1.51
N CYS A 51 -5.94 24.51 -0.18
CA CYS A 51 -6.90 25.19 0.68
C CYS A 51 -6.97 26.69 0.35
N ARG A 52 -8.17 27.18 -0.01
CA ARG A 52 -8.37 28.60 -0.38
C ARG A 52 -8.28 29.57 0.80
N GLU A 53 -8.51 29.06 2.03
CA GLU A 53 -8.40 29.87 3.25
C GLU A 53 -7.02 29.77 3.90
N GLY A 54 -6.10 28.99 3.33
CA GLY A 54 -4.72 28.87 3.81
C GLY A 54 -4.53 28.15 5.14
N ARG A 55 -5.61 27.77 5.84
CA ARG A 55 -5.52 27.14 7.18
C ARG A 55 -5.18 25.68 7.12
N GLY A 56 -5.64 24.97 6.09
CA GLY A 56 -5.43 23.53 5.90
C GLY A 56 -5.96 22.65 7.04
N GLU A 57 -6.88 23.12 7.87
CA GLU A 57 -7.53 22.36 8.93
C GLU A 57 -8.54 21.39 8.35
N TRP A 58 -8.76 20.24 9.01
CA TRP A 58 -9.77 19.29 8.55
C TRP A 58 -11.20 19.86 8.61
N SER A 59 -11.45 20.74 9.56
CA SER A 59 -12.72 21.46 9.72
C SER A 59 -13.01 22.47 8.62
N CYS A 60 -12.03 22.86 7.78
CA CYS A 60 -12.23 23.84 6.72
C CYS A 60 -13.27 23.36 5.70
N GLU A 61 -14.27 24.24 5.43
CA GLU A 61 -15.40 23.98 4.52
C GLU A 61 -15.31 24.78 3.21
N CYS A 62 -14.13 25.36 2.88
CA CYS A 62 -13.96 26.00 1.58
C CYS A 62 -14.21 25.02 0.44
N SER A 63 -14.59 25.53 -0.73
CA SER A 63 -14.95 24.67 -1.90
C SER A 63 -13.88 23.65 -2.25
N SER A 64 -12.60 24.04 -2.19
CA SER A 64 -11.47 23.13 -2.45
C SER A 64 -11.37 22.03 -1.39
N CYS A 65 -11.43 22.36 -0.08
CA CYS A 65 -11.34 21.37 0.99
C CYS A 65 -12.49 20.36 0.95
N ARG A 66 -13.73 20.77 0.66
CA ARG A 66 -14.87 19.85 0.51
C ARG A 66 -14.61 18.80 -0.57
N VAL A 67 -14.20 19.25 -1.75
CA VAL A 67 -13.92 18.37 -2.89
C VAL A 67 -12.71 17.45 -2.62
N HIS A 68 -11.70 17.93 -1.88
CA HIS A 68 -10.59 17.07 -1.41
C HIS A 68 -11.03 16.01 -0.39
N LYS A 69 -11.93 16.34 0.53
CA LYS A 69 -12.49 15.36 1.49
C LYS A 69 -13.17 14.20 0.77
N GLU A 70 -13.80 14.47 -0.36
CA GLU A 70 -14.39 13.47 -1.25
C GLU A 70 -13.40 12.80 -2.21
N LEU A 71 -12.13 13.22 -2.23
CA LEU A 71 -11.12 12.79 -3.19
C LEU A 71 -11.55 13.02 -4.66
N ALA A 72 -12.21 14.14 -4.93
CA ALA A 72 -12.72 14.53 -6.24
C ALA A 72 -12.05 15.79 -6.81
N HIS A 73 -11.01 16.31 -6.15
CA HIS A 73 -10.35 17.54 -6.57
C HIS A 73 -9.67 17.39 -7.94
N PRO A 74 -9.96 18.25 -8.95
CA PRO A 74 -9.47 18.09 -10.32
C PRO A 74 -7.96 18.22 -10.46
N TYR A 75 -7.32 18.96 -9.56
CA TYR A 75 -5.87 19.17 -9.56
C TYR A 75 -5.11 18.24 -8.62
N THR A 76 -5.73 17.13 -8.20
CA THR A 76 -5.05 16.06 -7.44
C THR A 76 -5.24 14.75 -8.16
N VAL A 77 -4.15 14.16 -8.63
CA VAL A 77 -4.16 12.91 -9.39
C VAL A 77 -3.42 11.81 -8.63
N LEU A 78 -3.90 10.57 -8.81
CA LEU A 78 -3.34 9.36 -8.21
C LEU A 78 -2.83 8.45 -9.31
N ALA A 79 -1.56 8.08 -9.26
CA ALA A 79 -0.93 7.15 -10.20
C ALA A 79 -0.27 5.97 -9.47
N GLY A 80 -0.01 4.90 -10.21
CA GLY A 80 0.71 3.72 -9.75
C GLY A 80 -0.19 2.58 -9.26
N PRO A 81 0.38 1.38 -9.07
CA PRO A 81 -0.36 0.18 -8.73
C PRO A 81 -0.88 0.21 -7.29
N ARG A 82 -2.14 -0.15 -7.10
CA ARG A 82 -2.76 -0.37 -5.79
C ARG A 82 -3.96 -1.30 -5.93
N TYR A 83 -4.07 -2.24 -5.01
CA TYR A 83 -5.24 -3.08 -4.85
C TYR A 83 -6.00 -2.61 -3.61
N SER A 84 -7.21 -2.13 -3.79
CA SER A 84 -8.00 -1.44 -2.76
C SER A 84 -9.23 -2.23 -2.31
N ASP A 85 -9.43 -3.46 -2.81
CA ASP A 85 -10.58 -4.33 -2.53
C ASP A 85 -10.89 -4.44 -1.04
N VAL A 86 -9.89 -4.76 -0.25
CA VAL A 86 -10.01 -4.94 1.20
C VAL A 86 -10.33 -3.63 1.92
N GLU A 87 -9.69 -2.52 1.52
CA GLU A 87 -9.98 -1.20 2.10
C GLU A 87 -11.41 -0.76 1.77
N ILE A 88 -11.87 -1.04 0.54
CA ILE A 88 -13.23 -0.74 0.09
C ILE A 88 -14.24 -1.55 0.92
N ALA A 89 -14.05 -2.86 1.05
CA ALA A 89 -14.94 -3.72 1.84
C ALA A 89 -14.99 -3.31 3.33
N ALA A 90 -13.84 -3.08 3.95
CA ALA A 90 -13.75 -2.66 5.34
C ALA A 90 -14.39 -1.27 5.58
N SER A 91 -14.26 -0.35 4.62
CA SER A 91 -14.87 0.98 4.72
C SER A 91 -16.40 0.96 4.49
N ALA A 92 -16.89 0.07 3.62
CA ALA A 92 -18.31 -0.17 3.45
C ALA A 92 -18.96 -0.73 4.73
N ASP A 93 -18.34 -1.72 5.36
CA ASP A 93 -18.79 -2.27 6.61
C ASP A 93 -18.82 -1.22 7.74
N ALA A 94 -17.78 -0.38 7.82
CA ALA A 94 -17.76 0.74 8.76
C ALA A 94 -18.91 1.74 8.50
N LEU A 95 -19.29 1.99 7.24
CA LEU A 95 -20.42 2.82 6.86
C LEU A 95 -21.75 2.17 7.29
N LEU A 96 -21.93 0.88 6.99
CA LEU A 96 -23.16 0.15 7.30
C LEU A 96 -23.39 0.03 8.83
N ARG A 97 -22.34 -0.24 9.59
CA ARG A 97 -22.43 -0.31 11.06
C ARG A 97 -22.63 1.04 11.72
N ASN A 98 -22.20 2.12 11.11
CA ASN A 98 -22.25 3.47 11.68
C ASN A 98 -22.41 4.52 10.58
N PRO A 99 -23.63 4.72 10.04
CA PRO A 99 -23.90 5.59 8.90
C PRO A 99 -23.81 7.09 9.30
N ARG A 100 -22.58 7.61 9.34
CA ARG A 100 -22.27 9.00 9.65
C ARG A 100 -21.41 9.64 8.56
N GLN A 101 -21.32 10.95 8.55
CA GLN A 101 -20.53 11.71 7.59
C GLN A 101 -19.06 11.22 7.50
N ALA A 102 -18.44 10.89 8.63
CA ALA A 102 -17.05 10.40 8.66
C ALA A 102 -16.88 9.05 7.95
N THR A 103 -17.81 8.11 8.13
CA THR A 103 -17.77 6.80 7.47
C THR A 103 -18.19 6.87 6.02
N ARG A 104 -19.04 7.83 5.63
CA ARG A 104 -19.31 8.16 4.21
C ARG A 104 -18.05 8.62 3.51
N TYR A 105 -17.34 9.61 4.07
CA TYR A 105 -16.04 10.04 3.51
C TYR A 105 -15.05 8.88 3.44
N LEU A 106 -14.99 8.01 4.45
CA LEU A 106 -14.10 6.87 4.45
C LEU A 106 -14.37 5.95 3.26
N PHE A 107 -15.64 5.58 3.04
CA PHE A 107 -16.03 4.69 1.94
C PHE A 107 -15.84 5.34 0.58
N ILE A 108 -16.32 6.56 0.36
CA ILE A 108 -16.14 7.32 -0.89
C ILE A 108 -14.64 7.44 -1.23
N ARG A 109 -13.81 7.79 -0.25
CA ARG A 109 -12.35 7.91 -0.46
C ARG A 109 -11.70 6.56 -0.78
N ALA A 110 -12.14 5.47 -0.16
CA ALA A 110 -11.62 4.13 -0.45
C ALA A 110 -11.92 3.75 -1.92
N VAL A 111 -13.15 3.97 -2.37
CA VAL A 111 -13.56 3.74 -3.76
C VAL A 111 -12.79 4.67 -4.71
N ARG A 112 -12.72 5.96 -4.44
CA ARG A 112 -12.05 6.94 -5.30
C ARG A 112 -10.52 6.81 -5.32
N LYS A 113 -9.91 6.18 -4.35
CA LYS A 113 -8.51 5.73 -4.47
C LYS A 113 -8.32 4.71 -5.59
N LEU A 114 -9.34 3.97 -5.96
CA LEU A 114 -9.33 3.07 -7.10
C LEU A 114 -9.72 3.81 -8.39
N THR A 115 -10.90 4.44 -8.44
CA THR A 115 -11.46 5.02 -9.66
C THR A 115 -10.60 6.15 -10.24
N ARG A 116 -10.01 7.00 -9.38
CA ARG A 116 -9.14 8.12 -9.79
C ARG A 116 -7.83 7.70 -10.46
N ARG A 117 -7.45 6.42 -10.41
CA ARG A 117 -6.29 5.89 -11.15
C ARG A 117 -6.56 5.72 -12.62
N PHE A 118 -7.84 5.71 -13.00
CA PHE A 118 -8.32 5.65 -14.38
C PHE A 118 -8.75 7.03 -14.90
N ASP A 119 -8.35 8.12 -14.22
CA ASP A 119 -8.62 9.48 -14.65
C ASP A 119 -8.02 9.72 -16.04
N PRO A 120 -8.83 10.15 -17.02
CA PRO A 120 -8.37 10.34 -18.40
C PRO A 120 -7.17 11.30 -18.53
N SER A 121 -6.98 12.21 -17.57
CA SER A 121 -5.86 13.17 -17.60
C SER A 121 -4.48 12.54 -17.37
N ILE A 122 -4.44 11.34 -16.76
CA ILE A 122 -3.19 10.64 -16.42
C ILE A 122 -3.17 9.18 -16.87
N SER A 123 -4.23 8.70 -17.48
CA SER A 123 -4.34 7.34 -17.99
C SER A 123 -4.16 7.33 -19.50
N ASP A 124 -3.36 6.40 -20.00
CA ASP A 124 -3.21 6.19 -21.43
C ASP A 124 -4.50 5.53 -21.97
N ALA A 125 -5.31 6.33 -22.67
CA ALA A 125 -6.59 5.87 -23.21
C ALA A 125 -6.44 4.78 -24.30
N ASP A 126 -5.24 4.64 -24.86
CA ASP A 126 -4.92 3.60 -25.86
C ASP A 126 -4.57 2.26 -25.19
N GLU A 127 -4.33 2.25 -23.89
CA GLU A 127 -4.11 1.03 -23.13
C GLU A 127 -5.44 0.27 -22.99
N SER A 128 -5.53 -0.92 -23.59
CA SER A 128 -6.75 -1.74 -23.64
C SER A 128 -7.38 -2.00 -22.27
N ARG A 129 -6.57 -2.14 -21.23
CA ARG A 129 -7.02 -2.35 -19.84
C ARG A 129 -7.68 -1.11 -19.26
N VAL A 130 -7.12 0.07 -19.50
CA VAL A 130 -7.69 1.35 -19.06
C VAL A 130 -9.06 1.54 -19.72
N LYS A 131 -9.13 1.33 -21.02
CA LYS A 131 -10.38 1.44 -21.79
C LYS A 131 -11.46 0.46 -21.30
N ALA A 132 -11.09 -0.78 -20.98
CA ALA A 132 -12.00 -1.79 -20.43
C ALA A 132 -12.57 -1.40 -19.05
N ALA A 133 -11.78 -0.70 -18.23
CA ALA A 133 -12.19 -0.26 -16.89
C ALA A 133 -13.04 1.02 -16.91
N GLN A 134 -12.86 1.93 -17.88
CA GLN A 134 -13.50 3.26 -17.89
C GLN A 134 -15.03 3.24 -17.79
N GLY A 135 -15.69 2.35 -18.52
CA GLY A 135 -17.16 2.21 -18.45
C GLY A 135 -17.65 1.81 -17.05
N LYS A 136 -16.91 0.92 -16.40
CA LYS A 136 -17.21 0.47 -15.03
C LYS A 136 -16.90 1.55 -13.99
N VAL A 137 -15.85 2.33 -14.19
CA VAL A 137 -15.53 3.51 -13.37
C VAL A 137 -16.67 4.51 -13.40
N ALA A 138 -17.22 4.83 -14.58
CA ALA A 138 -18.35 5.74 -14.69
C ALA A 138 -19.58 5.25 -13.93
N GLN A 139 -19.91 3.95 -14.04
CA GLN A 139 -21.03 3.34 -13.29
C GLN A 139 -20.82 3.42 -11.77
N VAL A 140 -19.62 3.13 -11.28
CA VAL A 140 -19.30 3.22 -9.84
C VAL A 140 -19.38 4.67 -9.36
N GLU A 141 -18.86 5.64 -10.12
CA GLU A 141 -18.94 7.05 -9.75
C GLU A 141 -20.40 7.56 -9.73
N GLU A 142 -21.28 7.05 -10.60
CA GLU A 142 -22.71 7.33 -10.56
C GLU A 142 -23.35 6.83 -9.26
N LEU A 143 -23.08 5.57 -8.86
CA LEU A 143 -23.56 5.01 -7.59
C LEU A 143 -23.06 5.80 -6.37
N LEU A 144 -21.87 6.39 -6.44
CA LEU A 144 -21.34 7.21 -5.35
C LEU A 144 -22.09 8.52 -5.13
N LEU A 145 -22.86 9.01 -6.11
CA LEU A 145 -23.61 10.26 -5.98
C LEU A 145 -24.62 10.20 -4.84
N ASP A 146 -25.27 9.05 -4.63
CA ASP A 146 -26.23 8.84 -3.53
C ASP A 146 -25.56 8.74 -2.14
N LEU A 147 -24.24 8.57 -2.14
CA LEU A 147 -23.43 8.51 -0.91
C LEU A 147 -22.71 9.82 -0.59
N LEU A 148 -22.85 10.86 -1.41
CA LEU A 148 -22.17 12.13 -1.16
C LEU A 148 -22.66 12.78 0.14
N PRO A 149 -21.80 13.45 0.93
CA PRO A 149 -22.15 13.99 2.24
C PRO A 149 -23.33 14.96 2.24
N GLN A 150 -23.62 15.60 1.12
CA GLN A 150 -24.73 16.54 0.92
C GLN A 150 -26.07 15.86 0.60
N THR A 151 -26.07 14.57 0.24
CA THR A 151 -27.33 13.82 -0.01
C THR A 151 -27.87 13.20 1.27
N GLU A 152 -29.16 12.97 1.36
CA GLU A 152 -29.76 12.15 2.41
C GLU A 152 -29.37 10.69 2.18
N LEU A 153 -28.98 9.97 3.24
CA LEU A 153 -28.66 8.54 3.12
C LEU A 153 -29.95 7.74 2.88
N PRO A 154 -29.93 6.76 1.97
CA PRO A 154 -31.03 5.84 1.81
C PRO A 154 -31.28 5.00 3.08
N PRO A 155 -32.46 4.41 3.22
CA PRO A 155 -32.76 3.46 4.30
C PRO A 155 -31.74 2.33 4.38
N GLU A 156 -31.57 1.73 5.57
CA GLU A 156 -30.51 0.74 5.86
C GLU A 156 -30.40 -0.37 4.79
N ARG A 157 -31.53 -0.93 4.35
CA ARG A 157 -31.55 -2.00 3.33
C ARG A 157 -31.05 -1.50 1.99
N GLU A 158 -31.53 -0.36 1.54
CA GLU A 158 -31.12 0.24 0.25
C GLU A 158 -29.66 0.70 0.31
N LEU A 159 -29.19 1.18 1.48
CA LEU A 159 -27.79 1.51 1.71
C LEU A 159 -26.89 0.27 1.61
N ALA A 160 -27.34 -0.87 2.15
CA ALA A 160 -26.61 -2.13 2.04
C ALA A 160 -26.54 -2.62 0.59
N ASP A 161 -27.64 -2.56 -0.14
CA ASP A 161 -27.69 -2.94 -1.56
C ASP A 161 -26.80 -2.02 -2.41
N LEU A 162 -26.83 -0.71 -2.16
CA LEU A 162 -25.99 0.28 -2.83
C LEU A 162 -24.49 0.04 -2.55
N ALA A 163 -24.13 -0.20 -1.29
CA ALA A 163 -22.74 -0.50 -0.92
C ALA A 163 -22.25 -1.79 -1.57
N ALA A 164 -23.10 -2.84 -1.64
CA ALA A 164 -22.78 -4.09 -2.32
C ALA A 164 -22.57 -3.87 -3.84
N ALA A 165 -23.41 -3.09 -4.49
CA ALA A 165 -23.27 -2.75 -5.91
C ALA A 165 -21.96 -1.98 -6.20
N VAL A 166 -21.58 -1.03 -5.32
CA VAL A 166 -20.31 -0.30 -5.43
C VAL A 166 -19.12 -1.26 -5.26
N ILE A 167 -19.16 -2.17 -4.28
CA ILE A 167 -18.09 -3.16 -4.05
C ILE A 167 -17.92 -4.05 -5.29
N GLU A 168 -19.04 -4.57 -5.83
CA GLU A 168 -19.01 -5.42 -7.02
C GLU A 168 -18.46 -4.67 -8.24
N GLY A 169 -18.89 -3.43 -8.48
CA GLY A 169 -18.34 -2.57 -9.52
C GLY A 169 -16.84 -2.34 -9.38
N CYS A 170 -16.36 -2.11 -8.14
CA CYS A 170 -14.93 -1.99 -7.85
C CYS A 170 -14.15 -3.28 -8.12
N ALA A 171 -14.70 -4.45 -7.79
CA ALA A 171 -14.09 -5.74 -8.11
C ALA A 171 -13.93 -5.92 -9.62
N GLN A 172 -14.94 -5.54 -10.40
CA GLN A 172 -14.89 -5.58 -11.86
C GLN A 172 -13.89 -4.58 -12.45
N ILE A 173 -13.71 -3.38 -11.85
CA ILE A 173 -12.66 -2.43 -12.25
C ILE A 173 -11.28 -3.03 -12.01
N ILE A 174 -11.05 -3.66 -10.85
CA ILE A 174 -9.77 -4.29 -10.50
C ILE A 174 -9.45 -5.43 -11.47
N GLU A 175 -10.44 -6.26 -11.82
CA GLU A 175 -10.27 -7.37 -12.75
C GLU A 175 -9.92 -6.89 -14.17
N ALA A 176 -10.66 -5.91 -14.68
CA ALA A 176 -10.50 -5.39 -16.04
C ALA A 176 -9.24 -4.52 -16.20
N GLY A 177 -8.92 -3.71 -15.18
CA GLY A 177 -7.93 -2.63 -15.25
C GLY A 177 -6.69 -2.83 -14.39
N ARG A 178 -6.29 -4.07 -14.10
CA ARG A 178 -5.15 -4.36 -13.22
C ARG A 178 -3.85 -3.70 -13.70
N ILE A 179 -3.34 -2.78 -12.89
CA ILE A 179 -2.07 -2.07 -13.13
C ILE A 179 -1.04 -2.58 -12.12
N ASP A 180 0.01 -3.25 -12.59
CA ASP A 180 1.05 -3.85 -11.73
C ASP A 180 2.32 -2.98 -11.63
N ALA A 181 2.53 -2.03 -12.57
CA ALA A 181 3.69 -1.14 -12.62
C ALA A 181 3.31 0.22 -13.21
N ILE A 182 4.15 1.22 -12.94
CA ILE A 182 4.03 2.55 -13.57
C ILE A 182 4.75 2.51 -14.92
N GLY A 183 3.99 2.61 -16.00
CA GLY A 183 4.50 2.60 -17.37
C GLY A 183 4.90 4.00 -17.85
N VAL A 184 5.64 4.04 -18.97
CA VAL A 184 6.10 5.30 -19.58
C VAL A 184 4.94 6.15 -20.12
N GLY A 185 3.86 5.52 -20.63
CA GLY A 185 2.63 6.20 -21.08
C GLY A 185 2.01 7.03 -19.94
N GLN A 186 1.83 6.41 -18.77
CA GLN A 186 1.29 7.09 -17.59
C GLN A 186 2.16 8.28 -17.15
N VAL A 187 3.50 8.16 -17.18
CA VAL A 187 4.41 9.26 -16.82
C VAL A 187 4.36 10.38 -17.85
N ARG A 188 4.22 10.06 -19.15
CA ARG A 188 4.05 11.08 -20.21
C ARG A 188 2.73 11.85 -20.05
N MET A 189 1.63 11.15 -19.79
CA MET A 189 0.34 11.79 -19.51
C MET A 189 0.42 12.67 -18.27
N LEU A 190 1.05 12.18 -17.20
CA LEU A 190 1.30 12.97 -15.99
C LEU A 190 2.13 14.23 -16.27
N SER A 191 3.16 14.13 -17.11
CA SER A 191 3.96 15.28 -17.53
C SER A 191 3.14 16.30 -18.31
N ALA A 192 2.32 15.85 -19.26
CA ALA A 192 1.41 16.73 -20.01
C ALA A 192 0.41 17.42 -19.08
N TRP A 193 -0.21 16.67 -18.16
CA TRP A 193 -1.09 17.22 -17.13
C TRP A 193 -0.39 18.25 -16.25
N ALA A 194 0.86 18.01 -15.86
CA ALA A 194 1.64 18.93 -15.05
C ALA A 194 1.91 20.28 -15.75
N HIS A 195 2.07 20.31 -17.07
CA HIS A 195 2.30 21.52 -17.87
C HIS A 195 1.02 22.24 -18.32
N GLY A 196 -0.16 21.65 -18.10
CA GLY A 196 -1.42 22.33 -18.43
C GLY A 196 -1.66 23.61 -17.62
N THR A 197 -2.71 24.38 -17.90
CA THR A 197 -3.11 25.55 -17.12
C THR A 197 -3.93 25.17 -15.90
N ALA A 198 -3.76 25.84 -14.77
CA ALA A 198 -4.56 25.65 -13.55
C ALA A 198 -4.67 26.95 -12.77
N ASP A 199 -5.79 27.13 -12.12
CA ASP A 199 -6.07 28.23 -11.18
C ASP A 199 -5.72 27.89 -9.73
N SER A 200 -5.15 26.70 -9.51
CA SER A 200 -4.74 26.17 -8.21
C SER A 200 -3.47 25.35 -8.32
N LYS A 201 -2.87 25.01 -7.18
CA LYS A 201 -1.75 24.06 -7.14
C LYS A 201 -2.18 22.68 -7.63
N ARG A 202 -1.26 21.98 -8.28
CA ARG A 202 -1.44 20.64 -8.82
C ARG A 202 -0.61 19.65 -8.03
N ILE A 203 -1.21 18.56 -7.62
CA ILE A 203 -0.55 17.56 -6.82
C ILE A 203 -0.68 16.19 -7.49
N ALA A 204 0.45 15.60 -7.84
CA ALA A 204 0.52 14.25 -8.36
C ALA A 204 1.07 13.31 -7.28
N ILE A 205 0.30 12.31 -6.93
CA ILE A 205 0.69 11.28 -5.94
C ILE A 205 0.94 9.97 -6.68
N LEU A 206 2.19 9.50 -6.64
CA LEU A 206 2.61 8.26 -7.28
C LEU A 206 2.84 7.19 -6.21
N GLU A 207 1.93 6.22 -6.11
CA GLU A 207 2.07 5.11 -5.17
C GLU A 207 2.94 3.98 -5.72
N ASN A 208 3.63 3.29 -4.83
CA ASN A 208 4.54 2.22 -5.16
C ASN A 208 5.54 2.63 -6.27
N ALA A 209 6.17 3.79 -6.09
CA ALA A 209 7.13 4.35 -7.05
C ALA A 209 8.33 3.41 -7.32
N ASP A 210 8.61 2.48 -6.41
CA ASP A 210 9.56 1.40 -6.60
C ASP A 210 9.16 0.37 -7.71
N ARG A 211 7.88 0.36 -8.13
CA ARG A 211 7.38 -0.47 -9.24
C ARG A 211 7.34 0.27 -10.59
N MET A 212 8.08 1.34 -10.71
CA MET A 212 8.18 2.09 -11.96
C MET A 212 9.13 1.37 -12.93
N LEU A 213 8.70 1.21 -14.20
CA LEU A 213 9.53 0.64 -15.26
C LEU A 213 10.68 1.59 -15.61
N ASP A 214 11.79 1.06 -16.14
CA ASP A 214 13.00 1.85 -16.43
C ASP A 214 12.74 3.01 -17.41
N SER A 215 11.97 2.77 -18.46
CA SER A 215 11.54 3.82 -19.39
C SER A 215 10.70 4.92 -18.72
N ALA A 216 9.87 4.55 -17.76
CA ALA A 216 9.07 5.50 -16.99
C ALA A 216 9.91 6.29 -15.98
N ARG A 217 10.93 5.67 -15.37
CA ARG A 217 11.89 6.35 -14.48
C ARG A 217 12.62 7.45 -15.23
N ASN A 218 13.13 7.15 -16.44
CA ASN A 218 13.83 8.13 -17.26
C ASN A 218 12.93 9.28 -17.71
N ALA A 219 11.66 9.00 -18.05
CA ALA A 219 10.71 10.04 -18.38
C ALA A 219 10.37 10.95 -17.18
N LEU A 220 10.30 10.38 -15.96
CA LEU A 220 10.02 11.12 -14.74
C LEU A 220 11.17 12.06 -14.35
N LEU A 221 12.43 11.72 -14.66
CA LEU A 221 13.59 12.56 -14.33
C LEU A 221 13.44 13.99 -14.84
N LYS A 222 12.94 14.17 -16.05
CA LYS A 222 12.72 15.51 -16.64
C LYS A 222 11.74 16.34 -15.81
N LEU A 223 10.64 15.71 -15.35
CA LEU A 223 9.63 16.39 -14.52
C LEU A 223 10.14 16.67 -13.10
N LEU A 224 11.07 15.85 -12.58
CA LEU A 224 11.69 16.05 -11.27
C LEU A 224 12.79 17.12 -11.30
N GLU A 225 13.48 17.30 -12.41
CA GLU A 225 14.54 18.33 -12.59
C GLU A 225 13.92 19.72 -12.64
N GLU A 226 12.87 19.88 -13.43
CA GLU A 226 12.23 21.17 -13.67
C GLU A 226 10.70 21.06 -13.50
N PRO A 227 10.21 20.81 -12.28
CA PRO A 227 8.76 20.76 -12.06
C PRO A 227 8.12 22.12 -12.34
N PRO A 228 7.03 22.16 -13.13
CA PRO A 228 6.34 23.42 -13.43
C PRO A 228 5.90 24.14 -12.17
N GLU A 229 5.73 25.46 -12.26
CA GLU A 229 5.28 26.28 -11.13
C GLU A 229 3.91 25.79 -10.62
N GLY A 230 3.75 25.72 -9.29
CA GLY A 230 2.52 25.26 -8.65
C GLY A 230 2.30 23.74 -8.72
N VAL A 231 3.22 22.96 -9.29
CA VAL A 231 3.15 21.51 -9.34
C VAL A 231 3.96 20.90 -8.19
N HIS A 232 3.35 19.93 -7.49
CA HIS A 232 3.99 19.14 -6.45
C HIS A 232 3.88 17.64 -6.77
N LEU A 233 5.00 16.93 -6.67
CA LEU A 233 5.12 15.50 -6.91
C LEU A 233 5.37 14.79 -5.59
N VAL A 234 4.50 13.86 -5.21
CA VAL A 234 4.63 13.07 -3.97
C VAL A 234 4.76 11.61 -4.35
N LEU A 235 5.96 11.08 -4.24
CA LEU A 235 6.24 9.67 -4.48
C LEU A 235 6.11 8.87 -3.18
N LEU A 236 5.44 7.74 -3.22
CA LEU A 236 5.24 6.86 -2.07
C LEU A 236 5.92 5.52 -2.32
N THR A 237 6.67 5.00 -1.35
CA THR A 237 7.29 3.68 -1.44
C THR A 237 7.36 2.97 -0.09
N THR A 238 7.32 1.65 -0.13
CA THR A 238 7.67 0.79 1.01
C THR A 238 9.13 0.32 0.94
N ARG A 239 9.80 0.51 -0.21
CA ARG A 239 11.15 0.03 -0.50
C ARG A 239 12.03 1.16 -1.03
N ARG A 240 12.51 2.03 -0.14
CA ARG A 240 13.37 3.15 -0.53
C ARG A 240 14.60 2.71 -1.32
N SER A 241 15.20 1.57 -0.95
CA SER A 241 16.38 1.02 -1.63
C SER A 241 16.14 0.56 -3.07
N ALA A 242 14.87 0.39 -3.48
CA ALA A 242 14.51 0.04 -4.85
C ALA A 242 14.30 1.28 -5.75
N ILE A 243 14.36 2.49 -5.20
CA ILE A 243 14.35 3.73 -5.97
C ILE A 243 15.78 4.05 -6.41
N ILE A 244 15.98 4.27 -7.70
CA ILE A 244 17.32 4.53 -8.26
C ILE A 244 17.92 5.83 -7.74
N PRO A 245 19.25 5.91 -7.56
CA PRO A 245 19.93 7.09 -6.99
C PRO A 245 19.64 8.39 -7.72
N THR A 246 19.50 8.36 -9.04
CA THR A 246 19.19 9.52 -9.87
C THR A 246 17.82 10.14 -9.58
N VAL A 247 16.83 9.34 -9.22
CA VAL A 247 15.53 9.81 -8.75
C VAL A 247 15.62 10.27 -7.30
N LEU A 248 16.30 9.52 -6.42
CA LEU A 248 16.44 9.86 -5.00
C LEU A 248 17.12 11.23 -4.78
N SER A 249 18.13 11.56 -5.60
CA SER A 249 18.87 12.84 -5.50
C SER A 249 18.01 14.08 -5.74
N ARG A 250 16.85 13.94 -6.39
CA ARG A 250 15.90 15.01 -6.73
C ARG A 250 14.69 15.09 -5.80
N LEU A 251 14.60 14.19 -4.83
CA LEU A 251 13.46 14.08 -3.93
C LEU A 251 13.85 14.47 -2.50
N ARG A 252 13.04 15.29 -1.85
CA ARG A 252 13.12 15.51 -0.41
C ARG A 252 12.50 14.31 0.31
N PRO A 253 13.29 13.53 1.07
CA PRO A 253 12.77 12.34 1.76
C PRO A 253 12.08 12.69 3.08
N TYR A 254 10.96 12.01 3.35
CA TYR A 254 10.28 11.96 4.65
C TYR A 254 10.12 10.50 5.06
N ALA A 255 10.62 10.18 6.25
CA ALA A 255 10.57 8.83 6.78
C ALA A 255 9.28 8.61 7.58
N PHE A 256 8.57 7.52 7.26
CA PHE A 256 7.41 7.07 8.01
C PHE A 256 7.80 5.85 8.84
N ALA A 257 7.61 5.93 10.15
CA ALA A 257 7.91 4.83 11.06
C ALA A 257 6.80 3.75 11.04
N GLN A 258 7.15 2.55 11.51
CA GLN A 258 6.14 1.54 11.86
C GLN A 258 5.27 2.10 12.99
N ARG A 259 3.95 1.97 12.86
CA ARG A 259 3.04 2.32 13.96
C ARG A 259 3.23 1.38 15.15
N SER A 260 3.12 1.93 16.35
CA SER A 260 3.03 1.12 17.56
C SER A 260 1.69 0.37 17.61
N PRO A 261 1.58 -0.73 18.36
CA PRO A 261 0.32 -1.45 18.54
C PRO A 261 -0.83 -0.54 19.03
N THR A 262 -0.52 0.43 19.89
CA THR A 262 -1.49 1.43 20.36
C THR A 262 -1.97 2.37 19.26
N GLU A 263 -1.08 2.83 18.38
CA GLU A 263 -1.45 3.67 17.23
C GLU A 263 -2.24 2.86 16.19
N GLU A 264 -1.93 1.59 15.97
CA GLU A 264 -2.71 0.71 15.09
C GLU A 264 -4.12 0.48 15.64
N ALA A 265 -4.26 0.21 16.94
CA ALA A 265 -5.55 0.09 17.61
C ALA A 265 -6.37 1.41 17.53
N GLU A 266 -5.70 2.56 17.66
CA GLU A 266 -6.34 3.87 17.50
C GLU A 266 -6.86 4.08 16.07
N VAL A 267 -6.12 3.65 15.04
CA VAL A 267 -6.59 3.70 13.64
C VAL A 267 -7.83 2.83 13.47
N LEU A 268 -7.83 1.59 13.97
CA LEU A 268 -8.99 0.70 13.90
C LEU A 268 -10.21 1.31 14.57
N ALA A 269 -10.06 1.84 15.78
CA ALA A 269 -11.15 2.43 16.54
C ALA A 269 -11.68 3.73 15.92
N LYS A 270 -10.79 4.66 15.52
CA LYS A 270 -11.19 5.99 15.04
C LYS A 270 -11.61 6.01 13.58
N ILE A 271 -10.93 5.24 12.72
CA ILE A 271 -11.15 5.26 11.27
C ILE A 271 -12.16 4.19 10.87
N PHE A 272 -11.91 2.93 11.22
CA PHE A 272 -12.76 1.80 10.82
C PHE A 272 -13.90 1.49 11.81
N ARG A 273 -13.96 2.20 12.93
CA ARG A 273 -14.98 1.99 13.98
C ARG A 273 -14.99 0.56 14.54
N GLU A 274 -13.82 -0.08 14.51
CA GLU A 274 -13.58 -1.40 15.10
C GLU A 274 -12.99 -1.28 16.50
N PRO A 275 -13.44 -2.10 17.48
CA PRO A 275 -12.75 -2.20 18.75
C PRO A 275 -11.33 -2.71 18.49
N GLY A 276 -10.33 -1.85 18.69
CA GLY A 276 -8.93 -2.13 18.36
C GLY A 276 -8.21 -3.14 19.29
N GLN A 277 -8.94 -4.08 19.90
CA GLN A 277 -8.40 -5.02 20.89
C GLN A 277 -7.38 -5.98 20.26
N GLY A 278 -6.08 -5.66 20.44
CA GLY A 278 -4.98 -6.59 20.16
C GLY A 278 -4.70 -6.92 18.70
N ARG A 279 -5.45 -6.36 17.75
CA ARG A 279 -5.26 -6.60 16.31
C ARG A 279 -4.34 -5.57 15.69
N SER A 280 -3.34 -6.02 14.92
CA SER A 280 -2.59 -5.14 14.02
C SER A 280 -3.45 -4.74 12.82
N LEU A 281 -3.13 -3.58 12.20
CA LEU A 281 -3.75 -3.16 10.93
C LEU A 281 -3.59 -4.23 9.84
N ARG A 282 -2.43 -4.87 9.78
CA ARG A 282 -2.18 -5.97 8.85
C ARG A 282 -3.12 -7.14 9.13
N GLY A 283 -3.24 -7.57 10.39
CA GLY A 283 -4.14 -8.65 10.79
C GLY A 283 -5.61 -8.35 10.51
N TYR A 284 -6.03 -7.10 10.71
CA TYR A 284 -7.38 -6.64 10.37
C TYR A 284 -7.65 -6.80 8.86
N PHE A 285 -6.77 -6.32 8.00
CA PHE A 285 -6.97 -6.44 6.55
C PHE A 285 -6.79 -7.86 6.02
N LEU A 286 -5.96 -8.71 6.64
CA LEU A 286 -5.88 -10.13 6.30
C LEU A 286 -7.17 -10.88 6.60
N ALA A 287 -7.85 -10.54 7.70
CA ALA A 287 -9.14 -11.15 8.04
C ALA A 287 -10.22 -10.90 6.96
N TRP A 288 -10.21 -9.71 6.34
CA TRP A 288 -11.08 -9.40 5.19
C TRP A 288 -10.79 -10.27 3.97
N LYS A 289 -9.57 -10.76 3.81
CA LYS A 289 -9.18 -11.73 2.77
C LYS A 289 -9.46 -13.18 3.16
N GLN A 290 -10.10 -13.40 4.29
CA GLN A 290 -10.30 -14.73 4.89
C GLN A 290 -8.97 -15.45 5.19
N ILE A 291 -7.90 -14.69 5.42
CA ILE A 291 -6.59 -15.20 5.80
C ILE A 291 -6.40 -14.97 7.30
N ASN A 292 -6.19 -16.03 8.05
CA ASN A 292 -5.94 -15.93 9.48
C ASN A 292 -4.49 -15.48 9.74
N ALA A 293 -4.32 -14.30 10.33
CA ALA A 293 -3.00 -13.73 10.63
C ALA A 293 -2.22 -14.56 11.66
N GLU A 294 -2.89 -15.18 12.63
CA GLU A 294 -2.25 -16.04 13.64
C GLU A 294 -1.74 -17.34 13.01
N SER A 295 -2.53 -17.93 12.11
CA SER A 295 -2.11 -19.11 11.33
C SER A 295 -0.89 -18.78 10.46
N LEU A 296 -0.87 -17.62 9.78
CA LEU A 296 0.31 -17.19 9.01
C LEU A 296 1.55 -17.01 9.89
N ALA A 297 1.40 -16.39 11.05
CA ALA A 297 2.49 -16.22 12.00
C ALA A 297 2.98 -17.56 12.56
N GLY A 298 2.06 -18.50 12.84
CA GLY A 298 2.37 -19.86 13.24
C GLY A 298 3.13 -20.62 12.16
N LEU A 299 2.60 -20.64 10.93
CA LEU A 299 3.24 -21.29 9.78
C LEU A 299 4.60 -20.71 9.44
N SER A 300 4.76 -19.38 9.52
CA SER A 300 6.07 -18.75 9.28
C SER A 300 7.10 -19.10 10.35
N ARG A 301 6.65 -19.29 11.60
CA ARG A 301 7.51 -19.77 12.69
C ARG A 301 7.93 -21.22 12.44
N LEU A 302 6.96 -22.08 12.20
CA LEU A 302 7.18 -23.50 11.95
C LEU A 302 8.08 -23.70 10.71
N PHE A 303 7.88 -22.92 9.66
CA PHE A 303 8.73 -22.95 8.47
C PHE A 303 10.21 -22.71 8.81
N VAL A 304 10.51 -21.71 9.62
CA VAL A 304 11.89 -21.42 10.04
C VAL A 304 12.40 -22.51 10.99
N GLU A 305 11.58 -23.04 11.88
CA GLU A 305 11.94 -24.16 12.77
C GLU A 305 12.30 -25.42 11.95
N ARG A 306 11.50 -25.78 10.96
CA ARG A 306 11.78 -26.91 10.05
C ARG A 306 13.05 -26.70 9.20
N LEU A 307 13.30 -25.46 8.76
CA LEU A 307 14.59 -25.14 8.13
C LEU A 307 15.78 -25.41 9.03
N LEU A 308 15.65 -25.29 10.35
CA LEU A 308 16.72 -25.45 11.33
C LEU A 308 16.93 -26.92 11.73
N GLU A 309 16.05 -27.84 11.40
CA GLU A 309 16.22 -29.27 11.64
C GLU A 309 17.35 -29.85 10.79
N PRO A 310 18.12 -30.83 11.28
CA PRO A 310 19.32 -31.36 10.61
C PRO A 310 19.09 -31.82 9.16
N ASN A 311 17.91 -32.35 8.86
CA ASN A 311 17.56 -32.86 7.51
C ASN A 311 16.48 -32.03 6.80
N GLY A 312 16.06 -30.90 7.35
CA GLY A 312 15.01 -30.03 6.79
C GLY A 312 13.71 -30.82 6.53
N SER A 313 12.82 -30.92 7.51
CA SER A 313 11.55 -31.62 7.30
C SER A 313 10.67 -30.85 6.29
N THR A 314 10.19 -31.56 5.26
CA THR A 314 9.29 -31.00 4.23
C THR A 314 7.82 -31.02 4.64
N ASP A 315 7.48 -31.51 5.83
CA ASP A 315 6.09 -31.60 6.33
C ASP A 315 5.38 -30.24 6.31
N ILE A 316 6.14 -29.16 6.55
CA ILE A 316 5.62 -27.79 6.47
C ILE A 316 5.04 -27.44 5.09
N LEU A 317 5.51 -28.07 4.02
CA LEU A 317 4.98 -27.84 2.67
C LEU A 317 3.56 -28.39 2.51
N GLU A 318 3.22 -29.49 3.22
CA GLU A 318 1.87 -30.03 3.25
C GLU A 318 0.92 -29.08 4.01
N GLU A 319 1.35 -28.55 5.18
CA GLU A 319 0.57 -27.57 5.94
C GLU A 319 0.36 -26.28 5.14
N LEU A 320 1.37 -25.83 4.40
CA LEU A 320 1.25 -24.68 3.51
C LEU A 320 0.34 -24.97 2.30
N ALA A 321 0.28 -26.21 1.82
CA ALA A 321 -0.64 -26.60 0.75
C ALA A 321 -2.10 -26.40 1.15
N GLU A 322 -2.46 -26.62 2.42
CA GLU A 322 -3.80 -26.33 2.94
C GLU A 322 -4.12 -24.82 2.87
N LEU A 323 -3.16 -23.97 3.23
CA LEU A 323 -3.29 -22.50 3.09
C LEU A 323 -3.53 -22.08 1.63
N PHE A 324 -2.98 -22.85 0.67
CA PHE A 324 -3.10 -22.59 -0.76
C PHE A 324 -4.25 -23.36 -1.44
N ALA A 325 -5.06 -24.13 -0.69
CA ALA A 325 -6.12 -24.97 -1.25
C ALA A 325 -7.21 -24.16 -1.99
N SER A 326 -7.47 -22.91 -1.56
CA SER A 326 -8.41 -22.01 -2.23
C SER A 326 -7.80 -21.39 -3.47
N ARG A 327 -8.17 -21.89 -4.66
CA ARG A 327 -7.68 -21.35 -5.94
C ARG A 327 -7.91 -19.86 -6.13
N LYS A 328 -8.99 -19.29 -5.56
CA LYS A 328 -9.35 -17.88 -5.70
C LYS A 328 -8.34 -16.92 -5.03
N ASN A 329 -7.74 -17.35 -3.88
CA ASN A 329 -6.86 -16.51 -3.07
C ASN A 329 -5.43 -17.07 -2.95
N GLN A 330 -5.08 -18.10 -3.73
CA GLN A 330 -3.81 -18.83 -3.60
C GLN A 330 -2.58 -17.90 -3.72
N LYS A 331 -2.55 -17.04 -4.73
CA LYS A 331 -1.46 -16.08 -4.94
C LYS A 331 -1.33 -15.09 -3.80
N GLU A 332 -2.46 -14.61 -3.28
CA GLU A 332 -2.49 -13.66 -2.18
C GLU A 332 -2.11 -14.29 -0.84
N ALA A 333 -2.55 -15.52 -0.61
CA ALA A 333 -2.17 -16.28 0.57
C ALA A 333 -0.66 -16.55 0.59
N ALA A 334 -0.09 -16.97 -0.54
CA ALA A 334 1.35 -17.15 -0.69
C ALA A 334 2.14 -15.84 -0.52
N ALA A 335 1.69 -14.75 -1.14
CA ALA A 335 2.32 -13.44 -0.96
C ALA A 335 2.26 -12.99 0.52
N SER A 336 1.12 -13.18 1.19
CA SER A 336 0.96 -12.85 2.60
C SER A 336 1.86 -13.70 3.51
N PHE A 337 2.03 -14.99 3.18
CA PHE A 337 2.96 -15.88 3.88
C PHE A 337 4.42 -15.43 3.69
N LEU A 338 4.83 -15.14 2.46
CA LEU A 338 6.19 -14.67 2.17
C LEU A 338 6.50 -13.31 2.84
N GLU A 339 5.52 -12.41 2.90
CA GLU A 339 5.65 -11.15 3.62
C GLU A 339 5.81 -11.37 5.13
N GLU A 340 5.04 -12.31 5.71
CA GLU A 340 5.13 -12.68 7.12
C GLU A 340 6.48 -13.31 7.45
N LEU A 341 6.95 -14.23 6.61
CA LEU A 341 8.27 -14.83 6.73
C LEU A 341 9.37 -13.75 6.66
N GLY A 342 9.28 -12.82 5.70
CA GLY A 342 10.19 -11.70 5.59
C GLY A 342 10.13 -10.74 6.78
N PHE A 343 8.96 -10.56 7.41
CA PHE A 343 8.83 -9.79 8.64
C PHE A 343 9.55 -10.49 9.79
N ARG A 344 9.34 -11.78 9.97
CA ARG A 344 9.99 -12.61 11.00
C ARG A 344 11.50 -12.63 10.85
N LEU A 345 12.04 -12.79 9.65
CA LEU A 345 13.49 -12.75 9.42
C LEU A 345 14.08 -11.38 9.82
N ARG A 346 13.37 -10.27 9.57
CA ARG A 346 13.81 -8.94 10.02
C ARG A 346 13.74 -8.75 11.52
N GLU A 347 12.80 -9.35 12.22
CA GLU A 347 12.77 -9.36 13.71
C GLU A 347 13.98 -10.07 14.26
N LEU A 348 14.33 -11.22 13.70
CA LEU A 348 15.53 -11.98 14.08
C LEU A 348 16.82 -11.16 13.85
N LEU A 349 16.92 -10.49 12.69
CA LEU A 349 18.05 -9.59 12.38
C LEU A 349 18.20 -8.42 13.38
N ARG A 350 17.09 -7.99 14.00
CA ARG A 350 17.11 -6.90 15.00
C ARG A 350 17.33 -7.38 16.45
N GLY A 351 17.44 -8.68 16.67
CA GLY A 351 17.58 -9.24 18.01
C GLY A 351 16.35 -9.06 18.91
N ALA A 352 15.16 -8.96 18.32
CA ALA A 352 13.92 -8.78 19.08
C ALA A 352 13.64 -9.99 19.98
N PRO A 353 13.27 -9.80 21.27
CA PRO A 353 12.91 -10.89 22.17
C PRO A 353 11.59 -11.52 21.72
N GLY A 354 11.64 -12.70 21.17
CA GLY A 354 10.48 -13.45 20.65
C GLY A 354 10.84 -14.66 19.79
N GLY A 355 12.10 -14.79 19.41
CA GLY A 355 12.65 -16.01 18.83
C GLY A 355 13.01 -17.00 19.95
N GLY A 356 12.36 -18.20 19.97
CA GLY A 356 12.78 -19.27 20.84
C GLY A 356 14.29 -19.58 20.66
N GLN A 357 14.94 -20.16 21.66
CA GLN A 357 16.39 -20.41 21.71
C GLN A 357 17.06 -20.98 20.43
N PRO A 358 16.41 -21.79 19.55
CA PRO A 358 17.05 -22.28 18.32
C PRO A 358 17.31 -21.21 17.26
N LEU A 359 16.54 -20.12 17.26
CA LEU A 359 16.59 -19.06 16.25
C LEU A 359 17.72 -18.04 16.50
N ALA A 360 18.18 -17.92 17.74
CA ALA A 360 19.31 -17.05 18.12
C ALA A 360 20.68 -17.55 17.58
N ALA A 361 20.73 -18.77 17.05
CA ALA A 361 21.94 -19.41 16.55
C ALA A 361 22.17 -19.26 15.03
N VAL A 362 21.23 -18.61 14.28
CA VAL A 362 21.38 -18.42 12.83
C VAL A 362 22.34 -17.25 12.56
N PRO A 363 23.42 -17.45 11.80
CA PRO A 363 24.36 -16.39 11.46
C PRO A 363 23.68 -15.23 10.70
N LEU A 364 24.17 -14.01 10.92
CA LEU A 364 23.60 -12.79 10.34
C LEU A 364 23.54 -12.85 8.81
N HIS A 365 24.63 -13.33 8.20
CA HIS A 365 24.71 -13.43 6.73
C HIS A 365 23.71 -14.44 6.14
N THR A 366 23.38 -15.54 6.85
CA THR A 366 22.34 -16.50 6.48
C THR A 366 20.97 -15.85 6.47
N LEU A 367 20.64 -15.08 7.52
CA LEU A 367 19.38 -14.33 7.61
C LEU A 367 19.28 -13.29 6.49
N GLU A 368 20.39 -12.65 6.11
CA GLU A 368 20.43 -11.73 4.96
C GLU A 368 20.19 -12.44 3.65
N GLN A 369 20.84 -13.58 3.40
CA GLN A 369 20.63 -14.41 2.21
C GLN A 369 19.19 -14.92 2.14
N TRP A 370 18.63 -15.46 3.24
CA TRP A 370 17.23 -15.89 3.32
C TRP A 370 16.26 -14.75 3.02
N SER A 371 16.54 -13.56 3.55
CA SER A 371 15.74 -12.36 3.23
C SER A 371 15.83 -11.98 1.74
N GLY A 372 16.96 -12.27 1.09
CA GLY A 372 17.14 -12.14 -0.35
C GLY A 372 16.24 -13.10 -1.14
N VAL A 373 16.26 -14.39 -0.77
CA VAL A 373 15.46 -15.46 -1.41
C VAL A 373 13.96 -15.20 -1.25
N VAL A 374 13.50 -14.72 -0.07
CA VAL A 374 12.09 -14.33 0.13
C VAL A 374 11.69 -13.20 -0.82
N ARG A 375 12.53 -12.18 -1.01
CA ARG A 375 12.26 -11.08 -1.95
C ARG A 375 12.19 -11.56 -3.40
N GLU A 376 13.09 -12.45 -3.81
CA GLU A 376 13.08 -13.07 -5.13
C GLU A 376 11.79 -13.87 -5.35
N SER A 377 11.38 -14.65 -4.36
CA SER A 377 10.16 -15.47 -4.41
C SER A 377 8.89 -14.62 -4.53
N LEU A 378 8.82 -13.46 -3.86
CA LEU A 378 7.74 -12.49 -4.06
C LEU A 378 7.68 -11.98 -5.51
N GLY A 379 8.86 -11.73 -6.13
CA GLY A 379 8.92 -11.36 -7.54
C GLY A 379 8.43 -12.48 -8.48
N LYS A 380 8.74 -13.75 -8.17
CA LYS A 380 8.27 -14.91 -8.94
C LYS A 380 6.75 -15.06 -8.91
N LEU A 381 6.10 -14.77 -7.78
CA LEU A 381 4.63 -14.75 -7.70
C LEU A 381 4.03 -13.68 -8.63
N GLU A 382 4.71 -12.56 -8.84
CA GLU A 382 4.26 -11.51 -9.78
C GLU A 382 4.31 -11.99 -11.23
N LEU A 383 5.22 -12.91 -11.57
CA LEU A 383 5.36 -13.53 -12.91
C LEU A 383 4.36 -14.68 -13.16
N ASN A 384 3.34 -14.85 -12.32
CA ASN A 384 2.32 -15.91 -12.41
C ASN A 384 2.87 -17.35 -12.32
N ILE A 385 4.01 -17.53 -11.67
CA ILE A 385 4.51 -18.87 -11.31
C ILE A 385 3.60 -19.45 -10.22
N SER A 386 3.35 -20.75 -10.27
CA SER A 386 2.51 -21.47 -9.30
C SER A 386 2.93 -21.17 -7.85
N PRO A 387 2.03 -20.65 -7.00
CA PRO A 387 2.36 -20.33 -5.62
C PRO A 387 2.97 -21.50 -4.81
N PRO A 388 2.44 -22.72 -4.87
CA PRO A 388 3.08 -23.87 -4.20
C PRO A 388 4.51 -24.09 -4.66
N SER A 389 4.76 -24.07 -5.99
CA SER A 389 6.11 -24.26 -6.54
C SER A 389 7.08 -23.15 -6.14
N VAL A 390 6.60 -21.90 -5.99
CA VAL A 390 7.44 -20.81 -5.50
C VAL A 390 7.85 -21.04 -4.05
N VAL A 391 6.93 -21.51 -3.20
CA VAL A 391 7.20 -21.74 -1.77
C VAL A 391 8.07 -22.98 -1.57
N GLU A 392 7.87 -24.04 -2.36
CA GLU A 392 8.73 -25.22 -2.36
C GLU A 392 10.17 -24.86 -2.77
N ALA A 393 10.34 -24.13 -3.88
CA ALA A 393 11.65 -23.67 -4.35
C ALA A 393 12.33 -22.75 -3.32
N LEU A 394 11.56 -21.90 -2.63
CA LEU A 394 12.05 -21.06 -1.53
C LEU A 394 12.63 -21.96 -0.40
N PHE A 395 11.86 -22.95 0.04
CA PHE A 395 12.27 -23.85 1.13
C PHE A 395 13.57 -24.56 0.79
N LEU A 396 13.62 -25.19 -0.38
CA LEU A 396 14.82 -25.91 -0.85
C LEU A 396 16.04 -24.99 -0.92
N ARG A 397 15.87 -23.79 -1.47
CA ARG A 397 16.96 -22.81 -1.59
C ARG A 397 17.47 -22.33 -0.24
N MET A 398 16.58 -22.15 0.74
CA MET A 398 16.97 -21.76 2.10
C MET A 398 17.69 -22.93 2.83
N CYS A 399 17.30 -24.18 2.58
CA CYS A 399 18.01 -25.37 3.05
C CYS A 399 19.43 -25.48 2.45
N GLU A 400 19.61 -25.24 1.15
CA GLU A 400 20.91 -25.23 0.48
C GLU A 400 21.86 -24.21 1.11
N ILE A 401 21.39 -22.98 1.32
CA ILE A 401 22.17 -21.90 1.95
C ILE A 401 22.69 -22.35 3.32
N ARG A 402 21.82 -22.98 4.12
CA ARG A 402 22.20 -23.49 5.43
C ARG A 402 23.18 -24.68 5.34
N GLY A 403 22.96 -25.61 4.41
CA GLY A 403 23.82 -26.79 4.24
C GLY A 403 25.26 -26.44 3.83
N ALA A 404 25.43 -25.39 3.03
CA ALA A 404 26.75 -24.88 2.62
C ALA A 404 27.59 -24.38 3.81
N GLU A 405 26.96 -23.89 4.88
CA GLU A 405 27.63 -23.45 6.10
C GLU A 405 28.11 -24.59 7.00
N GLY A 406 27.28 -25.64 7.09
CA GLY A 406 27.64 -26.84 7.84
C GLY A 406 28.91 -27.51 7.30
N ALA A 407 29.14 -27.44 5.99
CA ALA A 407 30.34 -27.97 5.33
C ALA A 407 31.59 -27.11 5.57
N GLN A 408 31.45 -25.79 5.63
CA GLN A 408 32.59 -24.87 5.90
C GLN A 408 33.02 -24.86 7.39
N GLY A 409 32.09 -25.14 8.31
CA GLY A 409 32.40 -25.21 9.74
C GLY A 409 33.14 -26.49 10.17
N SER A 410 33.07 -27.57 9.35
CA SER A 410 33.75 -28.84 9.63
C SER A 410 35.19 -28.94 9.09
N GLU A 411 35.64 -28.02 8.20
CA GLU A 411 37.01 -27.95 7.68
C GLU A 411 37.95 -27.07 8.52
N GLY A 412 37.43 -26.38 9.55
CA GLY A 412 38.17 -25.42 10.35
C GLY A 412 38.54 -25.84 11.78
N ALA A 413 38.37 -27.11 12.16
CA ALA A 413 38.83 -27.60 13.47
C ALA A 413 40.13 -28.39 13.30
N PRO A 414 41.27 -27.93 13.93
CA PRO A 414 42.55 -28.59 13.91
C PRO A 414 42.57 -29.87 14.74
#